data_27267b163153c467718d57774120e574
#
_entry.id   27267b163153c467718d57774120e574
#
_cell.length_a   1.000
_cell.length_b   1.000
_cell.length_c   1.000
_cell.angle_alpha   90.00
_cell.angle_beta   90.00
_cell.angle_gamma   90.00
#
_symmetry.space_group_name_H-M   'P 1'
#
loop_
_entity.id
_entity.type
_entity.pdbx_description
1 polymer ?
#
loop_
_entity_poly.entity_id
_entity_poly.type
_entity_poly.pdbx_seq_one_letter_code
_entity_poly.pdbx_strand_id
1 'polypeptide(L)'
;MNAIATAVAVPGSMTAADHPERQYLALLQDILDNGVQRDDRTGTGTLGVFGRQMRFDLSRGFPLLTTKKLHLKSIVLELLWFLRGDTNVRWLQERGVSIWDEWADESGDLGPVYGRQWRSWTAPDGRVIDQIAGVIESLKTNPNSRRHIVSAWNPADVDDMALPPCHCLFQFFVADGKLSCQLYQRSADVFLGVPFNIASYALLTLMVAQVTGLKPGEFVHSFGDAHLYRNHLDQARLQLSRDPLPFPTMRIAPRRDLFSFEYEDFELEGYQAHPGIKAPIAV
;
A
#
# COMPACT_ATOMS: atom_id res chain seq x y z
N MET A 1 34.21 -3.15 -5.50
CA MET A 1 33.04 -2.92 -6.37
C MET A 1 32.07 -2.08 -5.56
N ASN A 2 31.95 -0.80 -5.94
CA ASN A 2 31.14 0.16 -5.18
C ASN A 2 29.65 -0.16 -5.37
N ALA A 3 28.98 -0.44 -4.27
CA ALA A 3 27.52 -0.57 -4.25
C ALA A 3 26.94 0.82 -4.56
N ILE A 4 26.27 0.94 -5.70
CA ILE A 4 25.57 2.16 -6.10
C ILE A 4 24.28 2.21 -5.26
N ALA A 5 24.24 3.11 -4.29
CA ALA A 5 22.99 3.49 -3.65
C ALA A 5 22.07 4.06 -4.73
N THR A 6 20.92 3.46 -4.95
CA THR A 6 19.96 3.93 -5.94
C THR A 6 19.26 5.18 -5.38
N ALA A 7 19.87 6.35 -5.62
CA ALA A 7 19.21 7.62 -5.37
C ALA A 7 18.20 7.87 -6.51
N VAL A 8 16.92 7.94 -6.19
CA VAL A 8 15.90 8.44 -7.12
C VAL A 8 16.09 9.94 -7.25
N ALA A 9 16.25 10.43 -8.47
CA ALA A 9 16.61 11.81 -8.79
C ALA A 9 15.62 12.83 -8.20
N VAL A 10 16.19 13.98 -7.78
CA VAL A 10 15.40 15.17 -7.38
C VAL A 10 14.63 15.68 -8.61
N PRO A 11 13.32 15.84 -8.56
CA PRO A 11 12.53 16.35 -9.69
C PRO A 11 12.86 17.82 -9.96
N GLY A 12 13.03 18.17 -11.24
CA GLY A 12 12.95 19.57 -11.69
C GLY A 12 11.59 20.17 -11.24
N SER A 13 11.54 21.49 -11.05
CA SER A 13 10.39 22.20 -10.50
C SER A 13 9.08 21.83 -11.23
N MET A 14 8.29 20.93 -10.60
CA MET A 14 6.93 20.64 -11.03
C MET A 14 6.03 21.80 -10.67
N THR A 15 5.13 22.21 -11.57
CA THR A 15 4.05 23.12 -11.19
C THR A 15 3.11 22.42 -10.22
N ALA A 16 2.48 23.16 -9.32
CA ALA A 16 1.48 22.60 -8.40
C ALA A 16 0.35 21.86 -9.17
N ALA A 17 0.07 22.24 -10.42
CA ALA A 17 -0.93 21.61 -11.27
C ALA A 17 -0.54 20.18 -11.72
N ASP A 18 0.75 19.89 -11.89
CA ASP A 18 1.26 18.59 -12.40
C ASP A 18 1.65 17.62 -11.27
N HIS A 19 1.37 17.97 -10.00
CA HIS A 19 1.78 17.17 -8.86
C HIS A 19 1.03 15.83 -8.82
N PRO A 20 1.72 14.65 -8.71
CA PRO A 20 1.07 13.33 -8.77
C PRO A 20 0.01 13.09 -7.68
N GLU A 21 0.11 13.73 -6.51
CA GLU A 21 -0.89 13.65 -5.44
C GLU A 21 -2.25 14.23 -5.85
N ARG A 22 -2.32 15.05 -6.92
CA ARG A 22 -3.60 15.57 -7.41
C ARG A 22 -4.55 14.49 -7.92
N GLN A 23 -4.04 13.33 -8.33
CA GLN A 23 -4.88 12.18 -8.68
C GLN A 23 -5.68 11.69 -7.45
N TYR A 24 -5.03 11.67 -6.27
CA TYR A 24 -5.70 11.32 -5.03
C TYR A 24 -6.73 12.40 -4.62
N LEU A 25 -6.38 13.66 -4.70
CA LEU A 25 -7.31 14.76 -4.44
C LEU A 25 -8.49 14.75 -5.43
N ALA A 26 -8.24 14.46 -6.70
CA ALA A 26 -9.30 14.30 -7.70
C ALA A 26 -10.25 13.14 -7.38
N LEU A 27 -9.72 12.03 -6.84
CA LEU A 27 -10.57 10.92 -6.38
C LEU A 27 -11.44 11.31 -5.17
N LEU A 28 -10.88 12.05 -4.19
CA LEU A 28 -11.67 12.61 -3.08
C LEU A 28 -12.79 13.51 -3.59
N GLN A 29 -12.48 14.41 -4.52
CA GLN A 29 -13.47 15.33 -5.10
C GLN A 29 -14.53 14.57 -5.88
N ASP A 30 -14.14 13.59 -6.71
CA ASP A 30 -15.08 12.76 -7.49
C ASP A 30 -16.07 12.02 -6.58
N ILE A 31 -15.62 11.49 -5.44
CA ILE A 31 -16.52 10.84 -4.47
C ILE A 31 -17.50 11.85 -3.87
N LEU A 32 -17.03 13.07 -3.52
CA LEU A 32 -17.90 14.11 -2.98
C LEU A 32 -18.97 14.58 -3.97
N ASP A 33 -18.61 14.67 -5.25
CA ASP A 33 -19.47 15.22 -6.31
C ASP A 33 -20.41 14.16 -6.92
N ASN A 34 -19.91 12.93 -7.10
CA ASN A 34 -20.57 11.88 -7.88
C ASN A 34 -20.84 10.60 -7.08
N GLY A 35 -20.42 10.55 -5.80
CA GLY A 35 -20.55 9.34 -4.96
C GLY A 35 -22.01 9.00 -4.69
N VAL A 36 -22.34 7.71 -4.81
CA VAL A 36 -23.65 7.18 -4.44
C VAL A 36 -23.64 6.86 -2.96
N GLN A 37 -24.69 7.30 -2.25
CA GLN A 37 -24.86 7.00 -0.85
C GLN A 37 -25.24 5.52 -0.67
N ARG A 38 -24.56 4.84 0.26
CA ARG A 38 -24.81 3.44 0.60
C ARG A 38 -24.72 3.24 2.11
N ASP A 39 -25.50 2.32 2.60
CA ASP A 39 -25.35 1.79 3.94
C ASP A 39 -24.15 0.82 3.96
N ASP A 40 -23.53 0.68 5.11
CA ASP A 40 -22.38 -0.20 5.31
C ASP A 40 -22.52 -1.01 6.61
N ARG A 41 -21.65 -2.00 6.80
CA ARG A 41 -21.65 -2.88 7.97
C ARG A 41 -21.53 -2.13 9.30
N THR A 42 -20.84 -0.99 9.30
CA THR A 42 -20.60 -0.20 10.53
C THR A 42 -21.78 0.71 10.91
N GLY A 43 -22.79 0.84 10.04
CA GLY A 43 -23.91 1.78 10.22
C GLY A 43 -23.58 3.24 10.05
N THR A 44 -22.31 3.59 9.72
CA THR A 44 -21.87 4.98 9.48
C THR A 44 -22.40 5.51 8.14
N GLY A 45 -22.50 4.63 7.15
CA GLY A 45 -22.85 4.95 5.77
C GLY A 45 -21.67 5.56 5.00
N THR A 46 -21.69 5.39 3.69
CA THR A 46 -20.64 5.83 2.79
C THR A 46 -21.17 6.61 1.61
N LEU A 47 -20.30 7.44 1.00
CA LEU A 47 -20.40 7.90 -0.38
C LEU A 47 -19.36 7.14 -1.19
N GLY A 48 -19.73 6.52 -2.30
CA GLY A 48 -18.80 5.71 -3.07
C GLY A 48 -18.95 5.85 -4.58
N VAL A 49 -17.83 5.65 -5.29
CA VAL A 49 -17.74 5.51 -6.74
C VAL A 49 -17.13 4.15 -7.08
N PHE A 50 -17.42 3.62 -8.25
CA PHE A 50 -16.94 2.30 -8.65
C PHE A 50 -15.97 2.40 -9.85
N GLY A 51 -14.87 1.64 -9.78
CA GLY A 51 -13.96 1.50 -10.90
C GLY A 51 -13.11 2.76 -11.16
N ARG A 52 -12.10 3.04 -10.32
CA ARG A 52 -11.16 4.15 -10.48
C ARG A 52 -9.73 3.65 -10.49
N GLN A 53 -8.81 4.47 -11.00
CA GLN A 53 -7.38 4.14 -11.03
C GLN A 53 -6.53 5.39 -10.84
N MET A 54 -5.40 5.23 -10.13
CA MET A 54 -4.33 6.22 -10.01
C MET A 54 -3.00 5.62 -10.43
N ARG A 55 -2.04 6.46 -10.86
CA ARG A 55 -0.69 6.07 -11.27
C ARG A 55 0.36 6.98 -10.66
N PHE A 56 1.41 6.38 -10.13
CA PHE A 56 2.53 7.10 -9.53
C PHE A 56 3.85 6.62 -10.17
N ASP A 57 4.52 7.49 -10.89
CA ASP A 57 5.88 7.24 -11.38
C ASP A 57 6.86 7.32 -10.20
N LEU A 58 7.40 6.18 -9.78
CA LEU A 58 8.28 6.07 -8.63
C LEU A 58 9.67 6.70 -8.86
N SER A 59 10.00 7.05 -10.10
CA SER A 59 11.19 7.83 -10.42
C SER A 59 11.08 9.31 -10.05
N ARG A 60 9.85 9.79 -9.80
CA ARG A 60 9.53 11.19 -9.48
C ARG A 60 9.41 11.49 -7.97
N GLY A 61 9.69 10.52 -7.13
CA GLY A 61 9.62 10.61 -5.67
C GLY A 61 8.76 9.50 -5.07
N PHE A 62 8.83 9.40 -3.75
CA PHE A 62 8.05 8.41 -3.00
C PHE A 62 6.66 8.96 -2.68
N PRO A 63 5.56 8.32 -3.11
CA PRO A 63 4.20 8.86 -3.01
C PRO A 63 3.63 8.74 -1.58
N LEU A 64 4.30 9.36 -0.62
CA LEU A 64 3.78 9.61 0.71
C LEU A 64 3.05 10.94 0.69
N LEU A 65 1.72 10.93 0.86
CA LEU A 65 0.90 12.12 0.69
C LEU A 65 1.37 13.28 1.58
N THR A 66 1.24 14.49 1.07
CA THR A 66 1.72 15.72 1.71
C THR A 66 0.60 16.63 2.17
N THR A 67 -0.61 16.49 1.61
CA THR A 67 -1.79 17.28 2.01
C THR A 67 -2.33 16.92 3.40
N LYS A 68 -1.91 15.78 3.95
CA LYS A 68 -1.99 15.46 5.38
C LYS A 68 -0.80 14.60 5.79
N LYS A 69 -0.23 14.87 6.97
CA LYS A 69 0.87 14.07 7.51
C LYS A 69 0.44 12.62 7.77
N LEU A 70 1.20 11.66 7.26
CA LEU A 70 1.03 10.23 7.46
C LEU A 70 2.06 9.68 8.46
N HIS A 71 1.72 8.58 9.12
CA HIS A 71 2.60 7.90 10.08
C HIS A 71 3.40 6.82 9.37
N LEU A 72 4.55 7.18 8.79
CA LEU A 72 5.40 6.28 7.99
C LEU A 72 5.78 5.01 8.75
N LYS A 73 6.07 5.11 10.06
CA LYS A 73 6.46 3.93 10.88
C LYS A 73 5.42 2.82 10.80
N SER A 74 4.13 3.16 10.92
CA SER A 74 3.07 2.15 10.82
C SER A 74 3.01 1.51 9.43
N ILE A 75 3.19 2.31 8.36
CA ILE A 75 3.19 1.81 6.97
C ILE A 75 4.33 0.81 6.73
N VAL A 76 5.55 1.16 7.15
CA VAL A 76 6.72 0.30 6.98
C VAL A 76 6.58 -0.98 7.79
N LEU A 77 6.23 -0.87 9.08
CA LEU A 77 6.12 -2.03 9.96
C LEU A 77 4.97 -2.97 9.56
N GLU A 78 3.83 -2.44 9.09
CA GLU A 78 2.75 -3.27 8.54
C GLU A 78 3.23 -4.07 7.32
N LEU A 79 3.92 -3.43 6.36
CA LEU A 79 4.46 -4.12 5.19
C LEU A 79 5.47 -5.21 5.59
N LEU A 80 6.38 -4.92 6.51
CA LEU A 80 7.34 -5.91 7.02
C LEU A 80 6.64 -7.06 7.73
N TRP A 81 5.57 -6.79 8.48
CA TRP A 81 4.75 -7.78 9.15
C TRP A 81 4.05 -8.72 8.12
N PHE A 82 3.47 -8.19 7.05
CA PHE A 82 2.93 -9.00 5.95
C PHE A 82 4.03 -9.88 5.30
N LEU A 83 5.21 -9.31 5.04
CA LEU A 83 6.34 -10.03 4.43
C LEU A 83 6.92 -11.13 5.34
N ARG A 84 6.74 -11.04 6.64
CA ARG A 84 7.07 -12.12 7.60
C ARG A 84 6.08 -13.27 7.53
N GLY A 85 4.92 -13.10 6.91
CA GLY A 85 3.84 -14.09 6.91
C GLY A 85 3.08 -14.15 8.24
N ASP A 86 3.25 -13.13 9.06
CA ASP A 86 2.65 -13.06 10.40
C ASP A 86 1.19 -12.58 10.33
N THR A 87 0.37 -13.03 11.28
CA THR A 87 -1.05 -12.68 11.44
C THR A 87 -1.37 -12.18 12.83
N ASN A 88 -0.39 -12.24 13.76
CA ASN A 88 -0.58 -11.82 15.14
C ASN A 88 -0.10 -10.38 15.35
N VAL A 89 -0.95 -9.53 15.91
CA VAL A 89 -0.68 -8.10 16.10
C VAL A 89 0.38 -7.78 17.15
N ARG A 90 0.75 -8.75 18.01
CA ARG A 90 1.75 -8.52 19.08
C ARG A 90 3.08 -8.02 18.55
N TRP A 91 3.52 -8.53 17.40
CA TRP A 91 4.75 -8.05 16.76
C TRP A 91 4.68 -6.55 16.39
N LEU A 92 3.52 -6.07 15.96
CA LEU A 92 3.26 -4.65 15.69
C LEU A 92 3.18 -3.84 16.99
N GLN A 93 2.45 -4.34 18.00
CA GLN A 93 2.28 -3.69 19.30
C GLN A 93 3.62 -3.47 20.02
N GLU A 94 4.51 -4.47 20.02
CA GLU A 94 5.86 -4.38 20.57
C GLU A 94 6.70 -3.25 19.92
N ARG A 95 6.31 -2.83 18.71
CA ARG A 95 6.94 -1.75 17.95
C ARG A 95 6.16 -0.43 17.99
N GLY A 96 5.11 -0.39 18.83
CA GLY A 96 4.26 0.80 19.02
C GLY A 96 3.31 1.08 17.85
N VAL A 97 2.88 0.05 17.14
CA VAL A 97 1.89 0.12 16.06
C VAL A 97 0.63 -0.63 16.46
N SER A 98 -0.52 0.05 16.43
CA SER A 98 -1.82 -0.44 16.92
C SER A 98 -2.92 -0.44 15.85
N ILE A 99 -2.55 -0.30 14.56
CA ILE A 99 -3.51 -0.11 13.48
C ILE A 99 -4.38 -1.32 13.16
N TRP A 100 -4.12 -2.48 13.79
CA TRP A 100 -4.86 -3.72 13.64
C TRP A 100 -5.52 -4.21 14.95
N ASP A 101 -5.32 -3.49 16.07
CA ASP A 101 -5.75 -3.95 17.41
C ASP A 101 -7.27 -4.15 17.51
N GLU A 102 -8.08 -3.35 16.80
CA GLU A 102 -9.53 -3.38 16.86
C GLU A 102 -10.17 -4.63 16.24
N TRP A 103 -9.40 -5.36 15.41
CA TRP A 103 -9.86 -6.58 14.72
C TRP A 103 -9.27 -7.87 15.31
N ALA A 104 -8.25 -7.76 16.15
CA ALA A 104 -7.56 -8.91 16.72
C ALA A 104 -8.43 -9.58 17.81
N ASP A 105 -8.35 -10.91 17.89
CA ASP A 105 -8.94 -11.64 18.99
C ASP A 105 -8.16 -11.46 20.32
N GLU A 106 -8.60 -12.10 21.39
CA GLU A 106 -7.94 -12.01 22.71
C GLU A 106 -6.48 -12.53 22.69
N SER A 107 -6.14 -13.41 21.76
CA SER A 107 -4.75 -13.90 21.58
C SER A 107 -3.90 -12.97 20.73
N GLY A 108 -4.51 -11.95 20.09
CA GLY A 108 -3.88 -11.03 19.16
C GLY A 108 -3.84 -11.55 17.72
N ASP A 109 -4.56 -12.62 17.41
CA ASP A 109 -4.59 -13.19 16.06
C ASP A 109 -5.73 -12.59 15.21
N LEU A 110 -5.47 -12.49 13.90
CA LEU A 110 -6.41 -11.98 12.90
C LEU A 110 -6.91 -13.07 11.96
N GLY A 111 -6.53 -14.33 12.20
CA GLY A 111 -6.77 -15.41 11.27
C GLY A 111 -5.87 -15.33 10.02
N PRO A 112 -6.20 -16.08 8.94
CA PRO A 112 -5.31 -16.24 7.79
C PRO A 112 -5.28 -15.03 6.84
N VAL A 113 -5.06 -13.82 7.39
CA VAL A 113 -5.01 -12.56 6.64
C VAL A 113 -3.72 -12.42 5.81
N TYR A 114 -3.60 -11.37 5.06
CA TYR A 114 -2.54 -10.96 4.10
C TYR A 114 -1.22 -11.72 4.18
N GLY A 115 -0.50 -11.64 5.31
CA GLY A 115 0.81 -12.28 5.48
C GLY A 115 0.75 -13.79 5.29
N ARG A 116 -0.26 -14.43 5.85
CA ARG A 116 -0.49 -15.88 5.71
C ARG A 116 -0.72 -16.25 4.24
N GLN A 117 -1.57 -15.52 3.54
CA GLN A 117 -1.86 -15.80 2.12
C GLN A 117 -0.64 -15.55 1.24
N TRP A 118 0.11 -14.48 1.48
CA TRP A 118 1.29 -14.15 0.68
C TRP A 118 2.43 -15.15 0.83
N ARG A 119 2.65 -15.67 2.06
CA ARG A 119 3.83 -16.45 2.41
C ARG A 119 3.57 -17.93 2.66
N SER A 120 2.33 -18.30 2.91
CA SER A 120 2.00 -19.67 3.37
C SER A 120 0.62 -20.10 2.88
N TRP A 121 0.30 -19.85 1.62
CA TRP A 121 -0.95 -20.31 1.01
C TRP A 121 -1.02 -21.85 1.02
N THR A 122 -2.05 -22.41 1.65
CA THR A 122 -2.24 -23.86 1.70
C THR A 122 -3.04 -24.32 0.48
N ALA A 123 -2.44 -25.19 -0.35
CA ALA A 123 -3.12 -25.80 -1.48
C ALA A 123 -3.96 -27.02 -1.02
N PRO A 124 -4.99 -27.45 -1.80
CA PRO A 124 -5.85 -28.58 -1.44
C PRO A 124 -5.11 -29.91 -1.22
N ASP A 125 -3.91 -30.07 -1.82
CA ASP A 125 -3.05 -31.25 -1.65
C ASP A 125 -2.08 -31.14 -0.45
N GLY A 126 -2.24 -30.10 0.38
CA GLY A 126 -1.45 -29.85 1.58
C GLY A 126 -0.09 -29.14 1.32
N ARG A 127 0.26 -28.83 0.09
CA ARG A 127 1.45 -28.02 -0.20
C ARG A 127 1.28 -26.60 0.33
N VAL A 128 2.36 -26.05 0.86
CA VAL A 128 2.44 -24.65 1.26
C VAL A 128 3.15 -23.86 0.16
N ILE A 129 2.51 -22.80 -0.32
CA ILE A 129 3.00 -21.95 -1.41
C ILE A 129 3.40 -20.60 -0.86
N ASP A 130 4.66 -20.22 -1.00
CA ASP A 130 5.15 -18.88 -0.76
C ASP A 130 5.05 -18.08 -2.08
N GLN A 131 3.98 -17.30 -2.23
CA GLN A 131 3.73 -16.53 -3.44
C GLN A 131 4.78 -15.45 -3.65
N ILE A 132 5.23 -14.78 -2.57
CA ILE A 132 6.24 -13.71 -2.66
C ILE A 132 7.58 -14.27 -3.12
N ALA A 133 8.06 -15.35 -2.48
CA ALA A 133 9.32 -15.99 -2.88
C ALA A 133 9.26 -16.47 -4.34
N GLY A 134 8.14 -17.07 -4.74
CA GLY A 134 7.93 -17.52 -6.12
C GLY A 134 7.94 -16.38 -7.14
N VAL A 135 7.35 -15.24 -6.81
CA VAL A 135 7.37 -14.04 -7.68
C VAL A 135 8.78 -13.44 -7.77
N ILE A 136 9.53 -13.34 -6.66
CA ILE A 136 10.91 -12.86 -6.66
C ILE A 136 11.80 -13.74 -7.56
N GLU A 137 11.70 -15.05 -7.41
CA GLU A 137 12.46 -15.99 -8.25
C GLU A 137 12.07 -15.87 -9.73
N SER A 138 10.77 -15.77 -10.02
CA SER A 138 10.28 -15.58 -11.37
C SER A 138 10.72 -14.25 -11.99
N LEU A 139 10.77 -13.15 -11.24
CA LEU A 139 11.27 -11.87 -11.72
C LEU A 139 12.75 -11.93 -12.08
N LYS A 140 13.57 -12.72 -11.34
CA LYS A 140 14.99 -12.90 -11.61
C LYS A 140 15.26 -13.79 -12.82
N THR A 141 14.48 -14.86 -13.00
CA THR A 141 14.72 -15.90 -14.00
C THR A 141 13.92 -15.72 -15.29
N ASN A 142 12.73 -15.14 -15.20
CA ASN A 142 11.82 -14.90 -16.33
C ASN A 142 11.06 -13.57 -16.17
N PRO A 143 11.72 -12.41 -16.27
CA PRO A 143 11.11 -11.10 -16.04
C PRO A 143 9.94 -10.77 -17.00
N ASN A 144 9.90 -11.43 -18.16
CA ASN A 144 8.82 -11.21 -19.16
C ASN A 144 7.56 -12.04 -18.88
N SER A 145 7.51 -12.82 -17.80
CA SER A 145 6.33 -13.58 -17.42
C SER A 145 5.15 -12.64 -17.13
N ARG A 146 3.96 -13.08 -17.47
CA ARG A 146 2.69 -12.41 -17.16
C ARG A 146 2.03 -12.97 -15.89
N ARG A 147 2.77 -13.78 -15.11
CA ARG A 147 2.28 -14.53 -13.94
C ARG A 147 2.88 -14.03 -12.63
N HIS A 148 3.45 -12.83 -12.60
CA HIS A 148 3.98 -12.21 -11.38
C HIS A 148 2.81 -11.68 -10.54
N ILE A 149 1.96 -12.56 -10.03
CA ILE A 149 0.74 -12.22 -9.29
C ILE A 149 0.86 -12.78 -7.88
N VAL A 150 0.43 -11.98 -6.90
CA VAL A 150 0.24 -12.37 -5.51
C VAL A 150 -1.20 -12.06 -5.12
N SER A 151 -1.93 -13.06 -4.60
CA SER A 151 -3.31 -12.92 -4.14
C SER A 151 -3.40 -13.07 -2.63
N ALA A 152 -4.11 -12.15 -2.00
CA ALA A 152 -4.54 -12.30 -0.61
C ALA A 152 -5.99 -12.82 -0.51
N TRP A 153 -6.75 -12.75 -1.61
CA TRP A 153 -8.12 -13.23 -1.64
C TRP A 153 -8.16 -14.74 -1.86
N ASN A 154 -8.49 -15.47 -0.79
CA ASN A 154 -8.65 -16.91 -0.79
C ASN A 154 -10.10 -17.26 -0.39
N PRO A 155 -10.97 -17.68 -1.33
CA PRO A 155 -12.36 -17.99 -1.01
C PRO A 155 -12.54 -19.12 0.02
N ALA A 156 -11.53 -19.97 0.22
CA ALA A 156 -11.59 -21.04 1.21
C ALA A 156 -11.31 -20.55 2.65
N ASP A 157 -10.59 -19.45 2.80
CA ASP A 157 -10.14 -18.94 4.10
C ASP A 157 -10.80 -17.60 4.48
N VAL A 158 -11.54 -16.96 3.56
CA VAL A 158 -12.01 -15.57 3.74
C VAL A 158 -12.97 -15.42 4.94
N ASP A 159 -13.75 -16.45 5.26
CA ASP A 159 -14.68 -16.44 6.39
C ASP A 159 -13.99 -16.63 7.75
N ASP A 160 -12.74 -17.12 7.74
CA ASP A 160 -11.90 -17.29 8.93
C ASP A 160 -11.01 -16.07 9.22
N MET A 161 -11.08 -15.03 8.38
CA MET A 161 -10.31 -13.80 8.53
C MET A 161 -11.09 -12.79 9.38
N ALA A 162 -10.44 -12.19 10.36
CA ALA A 162 -11.03 -11.09 11.15
C ALA A 162 -11.47 -9.92 10.26
N LEU A 163 -10.73 -9.67 9.17
CA LEU A 163 -11.10 -8.71 8.14
C LEU A 163 -10.74 -9.24 6.75
N PRO A 164 -11.73 -9.56 5.88
CA PRO A 164 -11.47 -9.97 4.51
C PRO A 164 -10.62 -8.96 3.73
N PRO A 165 -9.61 -9.40 2.94
CA PRO A 165 -8.64 -8.51 2.31
C PRO A 165 -9.28 -7.43 1.44
N CYS A 166 -9.03 -6.17 1.74
CA CYS A 166 -9.43 -5.03 0.92
C CYS A 166 -8.57 -4.93 -0.34
N HIS A 167 -7.25 -5.01 -0.20
CA HIS A 167 -6.30 -5.11 -1.30
C HIS A 167 -6.08 -6.58 -1.67
N CYS A 168 -6.86 -7.04 -2.67
CA CYS A 168 -7.07 -8.44 -2.96
C CYS A 168 -5.91 -9.12 -3.66
N LEU A 169 -5.31 -8.43 -4.63
CA LEU A 169 -4.21 -8.96 -5.43
C LEU A 169 -3.35 -7.82 -5.99
N PHE A 170 -2.10 -8.14 -6.25
CA PHE A 170 -1.22 -7.27 -7.01
C PHE A 170 -0.40 -8.06 -8.03
N GLN A 171 0.03 -7.36 -9.08
CA GLN A 171 0.79 -7.91 -10.18
C GLN A 171 1.99 -7.03 -10.47
N PHE A 172 3.15 -7.65 -10.68
CA PHE A 172 4.33 -6.97 -11.19
C PHE A 172 4.44 -7.10 -12.71
N PHE A 173 5.00 -6.06 -13.32
CA PHE A 173 5.29 -5.98 -14.74
C PHE A 173 6.69 -5.41 -14.96
N VAL A 174 7.46 -6.03 -15.84
CA VAL A 174 8.82 -5.57 -16.19
C VAL A 174 8.83 -5.09 -17.62
N ALA A 175 9.29 -3.86 -17.83
CA ALA A 175 9.56 -3.30 -19.15
C ALA A 175 10.77 -2.36 -19.07
N ASP A 176 11.64 -2.41 -20.07
CA ASP A 176 12.84 -1.57 -20.18
C ASP A 176 13.71 -1.56 -18.90
N GLY A 177 13.82 -2.73 -18.24
CA GLY A 177 14.57 -2.89 -16.99
C GLY A 177 13.93 -2.19 -15.78
N LYS A 178 12.66 -1.79 -15.88
CA LYS A 178 11.89 -1.18 -14.79
C LYS A 178 10.79 -2.12 -14.30
N LEU A 179 10.60 -2.16 -12.99
CA LEU A 179 9.55 -2.92 -12.30
C LEU A 179 8.39 -1.99 -11.95
N SER A 180 7.21 -2.30 -12.46
CA SER A 180 5.95 -1.66 -12.07
C SER A 180 5.08 -2.63 -11.27
N CYS A 181 4.22 -2.09 -10.42
CA CYS A 181 3.25 -2.86 -9.63
C CYS A 181 1.85 -2.32 -9.86
N GLN A 182 0.89 -3.19 -10.11
CA GLN A 182 -0.53 -2.85 -10.10
C GLN A 182 -1.24 -3.56 -8.95
N LEU A 183 -1.89 -2.79 -8.09
CA LEU A 183 -2.75 -3.26 -7.01
C LEU A 183 -4.22 -3.20 -7.46
N TYR A 184 -5.00 -4.26 -7.22
CA TYR A 184 -6.45 -4.19 -7.19
C TYR A 184 -6.97 -4.22 -5.75
N GLN A 185 -7.66 -3.14 -5.37
CA GLN A 185 -8.31 -2.99 -4.07
C GLN A 185 -9.83 -2.99 -4.26
N ARG A 186 -10.52 -4.03 -3.73
CA ARG A 186 -11.96 -4.21 -3.90
C ARG A 186 -12.80 -3.22 -3.10
N SER A 187 -12.28 -2.79 -1.95
CA SER A 187 -12.93 -1.90 -1.00
C SER A 187 -11.89 -0.93 -0.45
N ALA A 188 -12.11 0.36 -0.63
CA ALA A 188 -11.11 1.38 -0.37
C ALA A 188 -11.71 2.56 0.41
N ASP A 189 -11.42 2.62 1.73
CA ASP A 189 -11.56 3.86 2.49
C ASP A 189 -10.53 4.85 1.96
N VAL A 190 -11.00 5.80 1.14
CA VAL A 190 -10.13 6.74 0.44
C VAL A 190 -9.50 7.74 1.40
N PHE A 191 -10.12 8.02 2.54
CA PHE A 191 -9.57 8.98 3.48
C PHE A 191 -8.51 8.40 4.42
N LEU A 192 -8.77 7.26 5.08
CA LEU A 192 -7.82 6.67 6.04
C LEU A 192 -6.91 5.61 5.40
N GLY A 193 -7.48 4.64 4.67
CA GLY A 193 -6.76 3.46 4.20
C GLY A 193 -5.91 3.72 2.95
N VAL A 194 -6.48 4.33 1.91
CA VAL A 194 -5.81 4.50 0.61
C VAL A 194 -4.46 5.21 0.71
N PRO A 195 -4.27 6.29 1.50
CA PRO A 195 -2.96 6.91 1.66
C PRO A 195 -1.87 5.96 2.18
N PHE A 196 -2.22 5.07 3.10
CA PHE A 196 -1.32 4.02 3.61
C PHE A 196 -1.01 2.99 2.51
N ASN A 197 -2.03 2.53 1.79
CA ASN A 197 -1.85 1.54 0.73
C ASN A 197 -0.99 2.07 -0.43
N ILE A 198 -1.13 3.34 -0.84
CA ILE A 198 -0.27 3.98 -1.84
C ILE A 198 1.19 3.87 -1.42
N ALA A 199 1.53 4.31 -0.22
CA ALA A 199 2.91 4.31 0.27
C ALA A 199 3.43 2.89 0.49
N SER A 200 2.62 1.98 1.04
CA SER A 200 3.00 0.58 1.29
C SER A 200 3.36 -0.17 0.00
N TYR A 201 2.52 -0.10 -1.04
CA TYR A 201 2.79 -0.79 -2.29
C TYR A 201 3.85 -0.11 -3.16
N ALA A 202 3.99 1.22 -3.07
CA ALA A 202 5.15 1.91 -3.63
C ALA A 202 6.44 1.43 -2.97
N LEU A 203 6.49 1.31 -1.63
CA LEU A 203 7.63 0.79 -0.90
C LEU A 203 7.94 -0.66 -1.27
N LEU A 204 6.92 -1.53 -1.32
CA LEU A 204 7.09 -2.91 -1.78
C LEU A 204 7.70 -2.97 -3.18
N THR A 205 7.24 -2.10 -4.10
CA THR A 205 7.79 -2.04 -5.47
C THR A 205 9.27 -1.64 -5.47
N LEU A 206 9.66 -0.66 -4.65
CA LEU A 206 11.07 -0.25 -4.50
C LEU A 206 11.94 -1.38 -3.93
N MET A 207 11.45 -2.07 -2.89
CA MET A 207 12.15 -3.20 -2.26
C MET A 207 12.36 -4.35 -3.25
N VAL A 208 11.28 -4.74 -3.96
CA VAL A 208 11.34 -5.83 -4.96
C VAL A 208 12.25 -5.45 -6.13
N ALA A 209 12.19 -4.22 -6.64
CA ALA A 209 13.09 -3.74 -7.68
C ALA A 209 14.56 -3.88 -7.24
N GLN A 210 14.89 -3.48 -6.01
CA GLN A 210 16.26 -3.58 -5.48
C GLN A 210 16.75 -5.04 -5.44
N VAL A 211 15.98 -5.96 -4.86
CA VAL A 211 16.44 -7.37 -4.68
C VAL A 211 16.44 -8.17 -5.97
N THR A 212 15.77 -7.68 -7.01
CA THR A 212 15.75 -8.29 -8.35
C THR A 212 16.69 -7.61 -9.35
N GLY A 213 17.37 -6.51 -8.94
CA GLY A 213 18.29 -5.76 -9.79
C GLY A 213 17.60 -4.92 -10.86
N LEU A 214 16.30 -4.64 -10.70
CA LEU A 214 15.50 -3.81 -11.59
C LEU A 214 15.46 -2.36 -11.08
N LYS A 215 15.10 -1.42 -11.96
CA LYS A 215 14.81 -0.03 -11.58
C LYS A 215 13.34 0.11 -11.21
N PRO A 216 12.97 1.04 -10.31
CA PRO A 216 11.58 1.36 -10.07
C PRO A 216 10.88 1.91 -11.33
N GLY A 217 9.67 1.43 -11.58
CA GLY A 217 8.76 1.92 -12.61
C GLY A 217 7.59 2.70 -12.02
N GLU A 218 6.36 2.23 -12.26
CA GLU A 218 5.14 2.85 -11.76
C GLU A 218 4.47 1.99 -10.67
N PHE A 219 3.80 2.65 -9.74
CA PHE A 219 2.75 2.04 -8.95
C PHE A 219 1.38 2.44 -9.52
N VAL A 220 0.56 1.45 -9.85
CA VAL A 220 -0.80 1.60 -10.38
C VAL A 220 -1.79 1.08 -9.35
N HIS A 221 -2.70 1.93 -8.88
CA HIS A 221 -3.70 1.58 -7.89
C HIS A 221 -5.09 1.56 -8.53
N SER A 222 -5.65 0.37 -8.67
CA SER A 222 -6.98 0.15 -9.23
C SER A 222 -7.99 -0.16 -8.13
N PHE A 223 -9.11 0.53 -8.15
CA PHE A 223 -10.16 0.44 -7.14
C PHE A 223 -11.41 -0.21 -7.69
N GLY A 224 -12.02 -1.08 -6.90
CA GLY A 224 -13.41 -1.46 -7.04
C GLY A 224 -14.32 -0.39 -6.42
N ASP A 225 -14.79 -0.63 -5.19
CA ASP A 225 -15.56 0.34 -4.40
C ASP A 225 -14.59 1.31 -3.70
N ALA A 226 -14.53 2.55 -4.20
CA ALA A 226 -13.77 3.64 -3.58
C ALA A 226 -14.76 4.57 -2.87
N HIS A 227 -14.61 4.71 -1.54
CA HIS A 227 -15.60 5.41 -0.74
C HIS A 227 -14.99 6.30 0.35
N LEU A 228 -15.83 7.25 0.81
CA LEU A 228 -15.65 8.05 2.01
C LEU A 228 -16.74 7.67 3.00
N TYR A 229 -16.38 7.40 4.23
CA TYR A 229 -17.36 7.32 5.31
C TYR A 229 -18.01 8.69 5.54
N ARG A 230 -19.30 8.72 5.88
CA ARG A 230 -20.05 9.99 6.03
C ARG A 230 -19.50 10.88 7.14
N ASN A 231 -18.87 10.31 8.15
CA ASN A 231 -18.19 11.04 9.23
C ASN A 231 -16.78 11.54 8.85
N HIS A 232 -16.33 11.33 7.57
CA HIS A 232 -15.07 11.84 7.05
C HIS A 232 -15.23 12.98 6.02
N LEU A 233 -16.46 13.41 5.71
CA LEU A 233 -16.70 14.37 4.62
C LEU A 233 -16.06 15.74 4.88
N ASP A 234 -16.10 16.23 6.12
CA ASP A 234 -15.49 17.50 6.46
C ASP A 234 -13.96 17.42 6.47
N GLN A 235 -13.41 16.31 6.90
CA GLN A 235 -11.97 16.03 6.84
C GLN A 235 -11.48 15.96 5.37
N ALA A 236 -12.25 15.34 4.49
CA ALA A 236 -11.95 15.30 3.06
C ALA A 236 -11.96 16.71 2.44
N ARG A 237 -12.97 17.53 2.75
CA ARG A 237 -13.03 18.93 2.31
C ARG A 237 -11.85 19.76 2.83
N LEU A 238 -11.46 19.56 4.09
CA LEU A 238 -10.28 20.20 4.65
C LEU A 238 -9.01 19.79 3.90
N GLN A 239 -8.85 18.49 3.58
CA GLN A 239 -7.70 18.03 2.84
C GLN A 239 -7.66 18.58 1.42
N LEU A 240 -8.81 18.69 0.74
CA LEU A 240 -8.95 19.29 -0.59
C LEU A 240 -8.60 20.78 -0.64
N SER A 241 -8.70 21.52 0.49
CA SER A 241 -8.29 22.92 0.55
C SER A 241 -6.78 23.15 0.59
N ARG A 242 -5.97 22.09 0.58
CA ARG A 242 -4.51 22.15 0.73
C ARG A 242 -3.81 21.83 -0.58
N ASP A 243 -2.78 22.59 -0.91
CA ASP A 243 -1.94 22.28 -2.06
C ASP A 243 -0.89 21.21 -1.71
N PRO A 244 -0.65 20.26 -2.62
CA PRO A 244 0.43 19.29 -2.45
C PRO A 244 1.80 19.95 -2.35
N LEU A 245 2.65 19.39 -1.48
CA LEU A 245 4.07 19.73 -1.37
C LEU A 245 4.91 18.68 -2.11
N PRO A 246 6.18 18.94 -2.46
CA PRO A 246 7.02 17.96 -3.14
C PRO A 246 7.05 16.62 -2.42
N PHE A 247 6.98 15.53 -3.19
CA PHE A 247 7.15 14.19 -2.62
C PHE A 247 8.56 14.00 -2.04
N PRO A 248 8.68 13.28 -0.92
CA PRO A 248 9.98 12.92 -0.35
C PRO A 248 10.71 11.89 -1.21
N THR A 249 11.96 11.67 -0.87
CA THR A 249 12.75 10.55 -1.37
C THR A 249 12.82 9.44 -0.33
N MET A 250 12.57 8.20 -0.75
CA MET A 250 12.78 7.01 0.08
C MET A 250 14.16 6.44 -0.23
N ARG A 251 15.07 6.44 0.75
CA ARG A 251 16.33 5.70 0.69
C ARG A 251 16.15 4.35 1.33
N ILE A 252 16.65 3.32 0.67
CA ILE A 252 16.57 1.94 1.14
C ILE A 252 17.99 1.38 1.21
N ALA A 253 18.38 0.87 2.37
CA ALA A 253 19.67 0.22 2.55
C ALA A 253 19.80 -0.96 1.58
N PRO A 254 20.99 -1.22 1.02
CA PRO A 254 21.17 -2.31 0.06
C PRO A 254 20.98 -3.67 0.74
N ARG A 255 19.95 -4.40 0.32
CA ARG A 255 19.67 -5.78 0.72
C ARG A 255 19.57 -6.66 -0.52
N ARG A 256 19.89 -7.95 -0.36
CA ARG A 256 19.80 -8.97 -1.43
C ARG A 256 18.58 -9.87 -1.28
N ASP A 257 18.03 -9.91 -0.09
CA ASP A 257 16.88 -10.72 0.28
C ASP A 257 15.75 -9.81 0.77
N LEU A 258 14.56 -9.97 0.18
CA LEU A 258 13.38 -9.18 0.51
C LEU A 258 12.96 -9.36 1.98
N PHE A 259 13.23 -10.52 2.56
CA PHE A 259 12.81 -10.89 3.91
C PHE A 259 13.81 -10.48 5.00
N SER A 260 14.94 -9.89 4.59
CA SER A 260 16.00 -9.41 5.50
C SER A 260 15.90 -7.92 5.82
N PHE A 261 14.90 -7.21 5.27
CA PHE A 261 14.70 -5.80 5.60
C PHE A 261 14.18 -5.62 7.02
N GLU A 262 14.73 -4.60 7.69
CA GLU A 262 14.29 -4.10 8.99
C GLU A 262 13.86 -2.64 8.88
N TYR A 263 13.18 -2.11 9.89
CA TYR A 263 12.65 -0.74 9.86
C TYR A 263 13.76 0.31 9.62
N GLU A 264 14.94 0.10 10.17
CA GLU A 264 16.11 0.97 10.10
C GLU A 264 16.75 1.03 8.70
N ASP A 265 16.35 0.14 7.79
CA ASP A 265 16.81 0.16 6.40
C ASP A 265 16.12 1.23 5.55
N PHE A 266 15.10 1.91 6.09
CA PHE A 266 14.29 2.90 5.38
C PHE A 266 14.50 4.30 5.95
N GLU A 267 15.03 5.20 5.12
CA GLU A 267 15.22 6.61 5.46
C GLU A 267 14.41 7.49 4.53
N LEU A 268 13.55 8.34 5.13
CA LEU A 268 12.72 9.28 4.39
C LEU A 268 13.36 10.66 4.39
N GLU A 269 13.76 11.15 3.21
CA GLU A 269 14.40 12.44 3.04
C GLU A 269 13.44 13.48 2.48
N GLY A 270 13.45 14.68 3.07
CA GLY A 270 12.73 15.84 2.56
C GLY A 270 11.22 15.80 2.75
N TYR A 271 10.68 14.94 3.62
CA TYR A 271 9.24 14.89 3.86
C TYR A 271 8.73 16.14 4.58
N GLN A 272 7.96 16.93 3.86
CA GLN A 272 7.18 18.03 4.37
C GLN A 272 5.71 17.74 4.09
N ALA A 273 4.85 17.99 5.07
CA ALA A 273 3.42 17.75 4.94
C ALA A 273 2.61 18.75 5.76
N HIS A 274 1.40 19.03 5.30
CA HIS A 274 0.41 19.71 6.12
C HIS A 274 0.09 18.89 7.37
N PRO A 275 -0.38 19.53 8.45
CA PRO A 275 -0.74 18.82 9.68
C PRO A 275 -1.68 17.63 9.43
N GLY A 276 -1.55 16.58 10.25
CA GLY A 276 -2.45 15.44 10.21
C GLY A 276 -3.92 15.87 10.39
N ILE A 277 -4.82 15.11 9.81
CA ILE A 277 -6.27 15.31 9.98
C ILE A 277 -6.80 14.06 10.67
N LYS A 278 -7.31 14.22 11.90
CA LYS A 278 -7.90 13.11 12.66
C LYS A 278 -9.29 12.78 12.12
N ALA A 279 -9.59 11.50 12.04
CA ALA A 279 -10.92 11.00 11.71
C ALA A 279 -11.20 9.74 12.54
N PRO A 280 -12.47 9.47 12.91
CA PRO A 280 -12.84 8.24 13.60
C PRO A 280 -12.68 7.03 12.66
N ILE A 281 -12.27 5.90 13.22
CA ILE A 281 -12.24 4.63 12.48
C ILE A 281 -13.66 4.06 12.47
N ALA A 282 -14.12 3.56 11.33
CA ALA A 282 -15.37 2.85 11.21
C ALA A 282 -15.11 1.33 11.36
N VAL A 283 -15.60 0.72 12.45
CA VAL A 283 -15.38 -0.69 12.83
C VAL A 283 -16.64 -1.50 12.71
#